data_67717f667a75a413750b0755795db94b
#
_entry.id   67717f667a75a413750b0755795db94b
#
_cell.length_a   1.000
_cell.length_b   1.000
_cell.length_c   1.000
_cell.angle_alpha   90.00
_cell.angle_beta   90.00
_cell.angle_gamma   90.00
#
_symmetry.space_group_name_H-M   'P 1'
#
loop_
_entity.id
_entity.type
_entity.pdbx_description
1 polymer ?
#
loop_
_entity_poly.entity_id
_entity_poly.type
_entity_poly.pdbx_seq_one_letter_code
_entity_poly.pdbx_strand_id
1 'polypeptide(L)'
;MQIPKTFSLSNRQYKVQIVPTMPGRGHMGEVDYVMRTVTLATTSNMTGRSFKTEEIDDTFWHEVTHAILRDMGHKLWSNERFVTRFARRLTEVVNTAKL
;
A
#
# COMPACT_ATOMS: atom_id res chain seq x y z
N MET A 1 -8.27 5.35 8.11
CA MET A 1 -8.41 6.42 7.10
C MET A 1 -9.26 5.95 5.96
N GLN A 2 -9.75 6.85 5.14
CA GLN A 2 -10.41 6.47 3.91
C GLN A 2 -9.36 6.31 2.80
N ILE A 3 -9.40 5.16 2.10
CA ILE A 3 -8.45 4.91 1.00
C ILE A 3 -8.80 5.81 -0.19
N PRO A 4 -7.85 6.60 -0.70
CA PRO A 4 -8.13 7.45 -1.86
C PRO A 4 -8.26 6.62 -3.13
N LYS A 5 -8.97 7.16 -4.12
CA LYS A 5 -9.06 6.54 -5.45
C LYS A 5 -7.85 6.85 -6.32
N THR A 6 -7.22 7.99 -6.07
CA THR A 6 -6.03 8.44 -6.80
C THR A 6 -5.14 9.24 -5.88
N PHE A 7 -3.88 9.33 -6.24
CA PHE A 7 -2.93 10.26 -5.63
C PHE A 7 -1.85 10.62 -6.66
N SER A 8 -1.11 11.68 -6.38
CA SER A 8 -0.03 12.11 -7.27
C SER A 8 1.32 11.94 -6.58
N LEU A 9 2.30 11.56 -7.35
CA LEU A 9 3.68 11.42 -6.92
C LEU A 9 4.58 11.93 -8.03
N SER A 10 5.35 12.99 -7.77
CA SER A 10 6.19 13.67 -8.76
C SER A 10 5.41 14.04 -10.03
N ASN A 11 4.23 14.63 -9.84
CA ASN A 11 3.32 15.07 -10.91
C ASN A 11 2.78 13.92 -11.78
N ARG A 12 2.91 12.67 -11.34
CA ARG A 12 2.32 11.52 -12.02
C ARG A 12 1.19 10.97 -11.18
N GLN A 13 0.06 10.73 -11.82
CA GLN A 13 -1.11 10.21 -11.13
C GLN A 13 -1.04 8.70 -11.00
N TYR A 14 -1.30 8.23 -9.78
CA TYR A 14 -1.50 6.82 -9.47
C TYR A 14 -2.98 6.55 -9.25
N LYS A 15 -3.42 5.37 -9.67
CA LYS A 15 -4.75 4.85 -9.37
C LYS A 15 -4.67 3.87 -8.22
N VAL A 16 -5.72 3.83 -7.41
CA VAL A 16 -5.87 2.83 -6.36
C VAL A 16 -7.10 2.00 -6.67
N GLN A 17 -6.94 0.68 -6.78
CA GLN A 17 -8.06 -0.22 -7.00
C GLN A 17 -8.14 -1.24 -5.88
N ILE A 18 -9.37 -1.59 -5.55
CA ILE A 18 -9.66 -2.54 -4.48
C ILE A 18 -10.29 -3.77 -5.11
N VAL A 19 -9.74 -4.94 -4.82
CA VAL A 19 -10.19 -6.22 -5.36
C VAL A 19 -10.48 -7.18 -4.21
N PRO A 20 -11.31 -8.22 -4.44
CA PRO A 20 -11.58 -9.19 -3.37
C PRO A 20 -10.32 -9.93 -2.91
N THR A 21 -9.55 -10.47 -3.84
CA THR A 21 -8.32 -11.21 -3.53
C THR A 21 -7.23 -10.87 -4.53
N MET A 22 -5.98 -11.06 -4.10
CA MET A 22 -4.81 -10.90 -4.95
C MET A 22 -4.27 -12.26 -5.36
N PRO A 23 -3.71 -12.41 -6.59
CA PRO A 23 -2.92 -13.59 -6.91
C PRO A 23 -1.63 -13.60 -6.07
N GLY A 24 -1.08 -14.79 -5.87
CA GLY A 24 0.10 -14.94 -5.03
C GLY A 24 -0.26 -15.25 -3.58
N ARG A 25 0.52 -16.10 -2.98
CA ARG A 25 0.22 -16.65 -1.65
C ARG A 25 0.36 -15.57 -0.57
N GLY A 26 -0.74 -15.25 0.09
CA GLY A 26 -0.75 -14.31 1.21
C GLY A 26 -0.59 -12.86 0.80
N HIS A 27 -0.65 -12.53 -0.48
CA HIS A 27 -0.53 -11.15 -0.92
C HIS A 27 -1.76 -10.34 -0.51
N MET A 28 -1.50 -9.15 0.03
CA MET A 28 -2.53 -8.20 0.45
C MET A 28 -2.61 -7.00 -0.48
N GLY A 29 -1.55 -6.72 -1.22
CA GLY A 29 -1.51 -5.61 -2.15
C GLY A 29 -0.27 -5.65 -3.02
N GLU A 30 -0.25 -4.77 -4.03
CA GLU A 30 0.91 -4.58 -4.90
C GLU A 30 0.89 -3.19 -5.51
N VAL A 31 2.03 -2.75 -6.01
CA VAL A 31 2.11 -1.56 -6.84
C VAL A 31 2.73 -1.92 -8.18
N ASP A 32 2.06 -1.52 -9.26
CA ASP A 32 2.57 -1.62 -10.63
C ASP A 32 3.14 -0.25 -10.99
N TYR A 33 4.46 -0.16 -11.10
CA TYR A 33 5.15 1.11 -11.33
C TYR A 33 4.97 1.63 -12.75
N VAL A 34 4.78 0.73 -13.72
CA VAL A 34 4.58 1.13 -15.12
C VAL A 34 3.19 1.68 -15.33
N MET A 35 2.19 0.96 -14.85
CA MET A 35 0.78 1.38 -14.94
C MET A 35 0.39 2.35 -13.84
N ARG A 36 1.27 2.61 -12.89
CA ARG A 36 1.03 3.48 -11.73
C ARG A 36 -0.30 3.15 -11.05
N THR A 37 -0.41 1.88 -10.65
CA THR A 37 -1.62 1.36 -10.01
C THR A 37 -1.24 0.65 -8.72
N VAL A 38 -1.90 1.03 -7.64
CA VAL A 38 -1.84 0.33 -6.36
C VAL A 38 -3.10 -0.52 -6.26
N THR A 39 -2.93 -1.81 -6.04
CA THR A 39 -4.04 -2.75 -5.88
C THR A 39 -4.05 -3.28 -4.45
N LEU A 40 -5.22 -3.26 -3.81
CA LEU A 40 -5.40 -3.71 -2.43
C LEU A 40 -6.46 -4.80 -2.40
N ALA A 41 -6.17 -5.90 -1.70
CA ALA A 41 -7.14 -6.97 -1.47
C ALA A 41 -7.96 -6.70 -0.22
N THR A 42 -9.23 -7.08 -0.23
CA THR A 42 -10.09 -7.01 0.95
C THR A 42 -10.17 -8.32 1.70
N THR A 43 -9.75 -9.42 1.07
CA THR A 43 -9.91 -10.78 1.60
C THR A 43 -8.64 -11.59 1.39
N SER A 44 -8.29 -12.39 2.38
CA SER A 44 -7.15 -13.31 2.28
C SER A 44 -7.44 -14.41 1.25
N ASN A 45 -6.54 -14.61 0.30
CA ASN A 45 -6.64 -15.71 -0.65
C ASN A 45 -6.22 -17.07 -0.06
N MET A 46 -5.74 -17.06 1.18
CA MET A 46 -5.34 -18.30 1.88
C MET A 46 -6.43 -18.82 2.79
N THR A 47 -7.16 -17.93 3.46
CA THR A 47 -8.13 -18.31 4.49
C THR A 47 -9.55 -17.87 4.18
N GLY A 48 -9.75 -16.99 3.22
CA GLY A 48 -11.05 -16.39 2.94
C GLY A 48 -11.47 -15.36 3.98
N ARG A 49 -10.61 -15.05 4.95
CA ARG A 49 -10.88 -14.06 5.99
C ARG A 49 -10.83 -12.64 5.39
N SER A 50 -11.80 -11.81 5.76
CA SER A 50 -11.75 -10.38 5.42
C SER A 50 -10.65 -9.69 6.21
N PHE A 51 -9.88 -8.85 5.53
CA PHE A 51 -8.88 -8.01 6.21
C PHE A 51 -9.57 -6.89 6.98
N LYS A 52 -8.99 -6.56 8.13
CA LYS A 52 -9.45 -5.44 8.92
C LYS A 52 -9.10 -4.12 8.22
N THR A 53 -9.85 -3.07 8.54
CA THR A 53 -9.58 -1.73 8.00
C THR A 53 -8.12 -1.31 8.24
N GLU A 54 -7.60 -1.56 9.43
CA GLU A 54 -6.22 -1.22 9.78
C GLU A 54 -5.20 -1.97 8.92
N GLU A 55 -5.50 -3.23 8.58
CA GLU A 55 -4.65 -4.03 7.72
C GLU A 55 -4.62 -3.48 6.29
N ILE A 56 -5.78 -3.03 5.78
CA ILE A 56 -5.88 -2.45 4.44
C ILE A 56 -5.16 -1.10 4.41
N ASP A 57 -5.33 -0.26 5.43
CA ASP A 57 -4.62 1.02 5.54
C ASP A 57 -3.10 0.80 5.56
N ASP A 58 -2.64 -0.15 6.35
CA ASP A 58 -1.21 -0.46 6.45
C ASP A 58 -0.67 -0.95 5.10
N THR A 59 -1.43 -1.78 4.40
CA THR A 59 -1.06 -2.27 3.07
C THR A 59 -0.99 -1.12 2.06
N PHE A 60 -1.93 -0.18 2.11
CA PHE A 60 -1.90 0.99 1.24
C PHE A 60 -0.60 1.78 1.43
N TRP A 61 -0.26 2.12 2.67
CA TRP A 61 0.95 2.89 2.95
C TRP A 61 2.22 2.09 2.66
N HIS A 62 2.17 0.77 2.81
CA HIS A 62 3.27 -0.12 2.43
C HIS A 62 3.57 0.02 0.93
N GLU A 63 2.56 -0.07 0.08
CA GLU A 63 2.74 0.03 -1.37
C GLU A 63 3.13 1.45 -1.79
N VAL A 64 2.54 2.47 -1.17
CA VAL A 64 2.92 3.87 -1.41
C VAL A 64 4.38 4.12 -1.02
N THR A 65 4.84 3.54 0.08
CA THR A 65 6.24 3.67 0.51
C THR A 65 7.19 3.08 -0.53
N HIS A 66 6.89 1.90 -1.08
CA HIS A 66 7.67 1.34 -2.19
C HIS A 66 7.73 2.32 -3.37
N ALA A 67 6.59 2.88 -3.75
CA ALA A 67 6.51 3.81 -4.87
C ALA A 67 7.33 5.08 -4.63
N ILE A 68 7.25 5.66 -3.45
CA ILE A 68 8.00 6.88 -3.09
C ILE A 68 9.50 6.61 -3.14
N LEU A 69 9.95 5.55 -2.50
CA LEU A 69 11.38 5.22 -2.46
C LEU A 69 11.92 4.92 -3.85
N ARG A 70 11.14 4.22 -4.68
CA ARG A 70 11.53 3.95 -6.05
C ARG A 70 11.61 5.24 -6.88
N ASP A 71 10.63 6.14 -6.71
CA ASP A 71 10.61 7.44 -7.39
C ASP A 71 11.84 8.28 -7.04
N MET A 72 12.29 8.18 -5.79
CA MET A 72 13.50 8.85 -5.31
C MET A 72 14.80 8.17 -5.78
N GLY A 73 14.73 6.99 -6.36
CA GLY A 73 15.89 6.19 -6.67
C GLY A 73 16.62 5.69 -5.42
N HIS A 74 15.89 5.53 -4.32
CA HIS A 74 16.48 5.16 -3.03
C HIS A 74 16.74 3.65 -2.96
N LYS A 75 17.91 3.26 -2.45
CA LYS A 75 18.34 1.86 -2.42
C LYS A 75 17.43 0.95 -1.58
N LEU A 76 16.64 1.51 -0.66
CA LEU A 76 15.72 0.74 0.19
C LEU A 76 14.35 0.50 -0.45
N TRP A 77 14.14 0.91 -1.71
CA TRP A 77 12.84 0.82 -2.36
C TRP A 77 12.26 -0.60 -2.40
N SER A 78 13.10 -1.63 -2.45
CA SER A 78 12.68 -3.04 -2.47
C SER A 78 12.97 -3.78 -1.16
N ASN A 79 13.37 -3.06 -0.12
CA ASN A 79 13.67 -3.69 1.18
C ASN A 79 12.39 -3.85 1.97
N GLU A 80 11.82 -5.07 1.95
CA GLU A 80 10.53 -5.37 2.60
C GLU A 80 10.55 -5.11 4.10
N ARG A 81 11.64 -5.42 4.78
CA ARG A 81 11.73 -5.19 6.23
C ARG A 81 11.64 -3.71 6.56
N PHE A 82 12.38 -2.88 5.85
CA PHE A 82 12.34 -1.43 6.04
C PHE A 82 10.96 -0.88 5.72
N VAL A 83 10.42 -1.24 4.55
CA VAL A 83 9.13 -0.74 4.08
C VAL A 83 8.01 -1.13 5.04
N THR A 84 7.99 -2.38 5.49
CA THR A 84 6.99 -2.85 6.46
C THR A 84 7.02 -2.03 7.75
N ARG A 85 8.21 -1.79 8.29
CA ARG A 85 8.37 -1.06 9.55
C ARG A 85 8.02 0.41 9.40
N PHE A 86 8.44 1.01 8.30
CA PHE A 86 8.14 2.42 8.02
C PHE A 86 6.64 2.64 7.80
N ALA A 87 6.04 1.83 6.94
CA ALA A 87 4.62 1.97 6.59
C ALA A 87 3.71 1.78 7.80
N ARG A 88 4.04 0.84 8.67
CA ARG A 88 3.26 0.61 9.89
C ARG A 88 3.23 1.86 10.78
N ARG A 89 4.37 2.51 10.93
CA ARG A 89 4.48 3.74 11.71
C ARG A 89 3.78 4.91 11.04
N LEU A 90 3.92 5.02 9.72
CA LEU A 90 3.22 6.05 8.95
C LEU A 90 1.70 5.90 9.07
N THR A 91 1.20 4.68 8.97
CA THR A 91 -0.22 4.38 9.16
C THR A 91 -0.71 4.87 10.53
N GLU A 92 0.04 4.60 11.58
CA GLU A 92 -0.29 5.07 12.91
C GLU A 92 -0.36 6.59 12.98
N VAL A 93 0.65 7.27 12.44
CA VAL A 93 0.68 8.75 12.43
C VAL A 93 -0.52 9.30 11.69
N VAL A 94 -0.80 8.80 10.49
CA VAL A 94 -1.92 9.30 9.66
C VAL A 94 -3.27 9.06 10.36
N ASN A 95 -3.45 7.90 10.98
CA ASN A 95 -4.72 7.55 11.61
C ASN A 95 -4.97 8.23 12.95
N THR A 96 -3.91 8.69 13.61
CA THR A 96 -4.03 9.34 14.93
C THR A 96 -3.81 10.84 14.90
N ALA A 97 -3.29 11.39 13.80
CA ALA A 97 -3.03 12.82 13.67
C ALA A 97 -4.34 13.61 13.78
N LYS A 98 -4.30 14.70 14.53
CA LYS A 98 -5.44 15.60 14.75
C LYS A 98 -5.02 17.02 14.40
N LEU A 99 -5.99 17.79 13.87
CA LEU A 99 -5.80 19.20 13.59
C LEU A 99 -6.01 20.04 14.83
#